data_4086ff674987c30737dc4ebcaeae3c68
#
_entry.id   4086ff674987c30737dc4ebcaeae3c68
#
_cell.length_a   1.000
_cell.length_b   1.000
_cell.length_c   1.000
_cell.angle_alpha   90.00
_cell.angle_beta   90.00
_cell.angle_gamma   90.00
#
_symmetry.space_group_name_H-M   'P 1'
#
loop_
_entity.id
_entity.type
_entity.pdbx_description
1 polymer ?
#
loop_
_entity_poly.entity_id
_entity_poly.type
_entity_poly.pdbx_seq_one_letter_code
_entity_poly.pdbx_strand_id
1 'polypeptide(L)'
;MTSPPPPFDPSQPPGGGPPPEGPPPGGPPHHPTGGQNPGGHPTGGGPSGAPSFLPAQGQAPGGQGFPTGGHPSGGFPAGGPYTGGMPSGPPQGGPYPGGPPPGGMPPGGVPPGGMPPGGPPPGGMPPGGFGGPPPPKPSRMPLLSSPSAVRTSLLNASGFGAGYAYLRQWPFFAAAAGITVGLLITAAVLGAADNLLLWAPILLVWFAAAAVHGLFAGRSRDERALTRGEQPGRSATALLAAGGLVLALVVSLVGVWQAGEWRLRVADAAHARGECGPSEAVAAYGSVENLFQLSFSPSLMSRARAGAEACALLERAQGDVAAGDFEQALDSYSAYFGHASSRWEDTDGEIADIHFSYAADLASTAEEGFDGEVTEDYSESMRQAHGVYSVIPVDYEGTEAAGDVPAALAGLYETGTSEYGAENWCAAFDQIDMFHDLSWDGVPEITERLAAERPDAAFNCGWEHVDSGRFEPAEAMVALLGDEYPEHEADEVETMVVHIGAGRIEAEMDTLTSIGEVEFAPEATGGSGSDKTVLEITNNTPYEMRFLYVGPDRVHDEIITEACDDCETYSSPPTGNSCFDNGDVMRVELDPGEYRILLTSNGGLFSAAPLHGNIDLDSGDLHESCYFITE
;
A
#
# COMPACT_ATOMS: atom_id res chain seq x y z
N MET A 1 -39.04 39.03 -14.34
CA MET A 1 -39.70 39.80 -13.30
C MET A 1 -40.52 38.85 -12.48
N THR A 2 -39.95 38.25 -11.48
CA THR A 2 -40.60 37.33 -10.54
C THR A 2 -40.85 38.13 -9.26
N SER A 3 -42.11 38.13 -8.82
CA SER A 3 -42.56 38.88 -7.63
C SER A 3 -41.93 38.28 -6.36
N PRO A 4 -41.55 39.12 -5.36
CA PRO A 4 -41.02 38.65 -4.09
C PRO A 4 -42.11 37.93 -3.27
N PRO A 5 -41.72 36.95 -2.41
CA PRO A 5 -42.64 36.26 -1.51
C PRO A 5 -43.15 37.21 -0.40
N PRO A 6 -44.36 36.95 0.15
CA PRO A 6 -44.95 37.79 1.19
C PRO A 6 -44.20 37.63 2.54
N PRO A 7 -44.23 38.65 3.43
CA PRO A 7 -43.59 38.60 4.73
C PRO A 7 -44.28 37.65 5.70
N PHE A 8 -43.48 36.96 6.54
CA PHE A 8 -43.90 36.05 7.59
C PHE A 8 -44.74 36.71 8.66
N ASP A 9 -45.88 36.11 8.97
CA ASP A 9 -46.77 36.53 10.08
C ASP A 9 -46.43 35.72 11.36
N PRO A 10 -45.93 36.37 12.46
CA PRO A 10 -45.49 35.65 13.66
C PRO A 10 -46.60 35.21 14.62
N SER A 11 -47.85 35.25 14.19
CA SER A 11 -49.00 34.95 15.04
C SER A 11 -49.66 33.58 14.81
N GLN A 12 -49.11 32.69 13.96
CA GLN A 12 -49.62 31.33 13.79
C GLN A 12 -48.91 30.35 14.73
N PRO A 13 -49.68 29.60 15.58
CA PRO A 13 -49.07 28.52 16.35
C PRO A 13 -48.67 27.36 15.46
N PRO A 14 -47.56 26.63 15.78
CA PRO A 14 -47.11 25.49 14.99
C PRO A 14 -48.16 24.39 14.97
N GLY A 15 -48.59 24.01 13.74
CA GLY A 15 -49.50 22.90 13.51
C GLY A 15 -48.85 21.59 13.88
N GLY A 16 -49.42 20.89 14.85
CA GLY A 16 -49.02 19.54 15.25
C GLY A 16 -49.20 18.56 14.11
N GLY A 17 -48.10 17.99 13.64
CA GLY A 17 -48.09 16.82 12.76
C GLY A 17 -48.55 15.57 13.52
N PRO A 18 -49.14 14.57 12.85
CA PRO A 18 -49.54 13.32 13.49
C PRO A 18 -48.31 12.56 14.01
N PRO A 19 -48.45 11.82 15.13
CA PRO A 19 -47.34 11.04 15.68
C PRO A 19 -46.90 9.92 14.73
N PRO A 20 -45.59 9.55 14.69
CA PRO A 20 -45.11 8.45 13.88
C PRO A 20 -45.71 7.11 14.38
N GLU A 21 -46.15 6.30 13.41
CA GLU A 21 -46.62 4.94 13.65
C GLU A 21 -45.47 4.08 14.20
N GLY A 22 -45.73 3.43 15.34
CA GLY A 22 -44.78 2.54 15.99
C GLY A 22 -44.48 1.28 15.15
N PRO A 23 -43.30 0.65 15.39
CA PRO A 23 -42.89 -0.54 14.65
C PRO A 23 -43.82 -1.74 14.99
N PRO A 24 -44.00 -2.69 14.02
CA PRO A 24 -44.82 -3.87 14.23
C PRO A 24 -44.21 -4.84 15.25
N PRO A 25 -45.06 -5.63 15.97
CA PRO A 25 -44.61 -6.52 17.05
C PRO A 25 -43.79 -7.69 16.50
N GLY A 26 -42.67 -7.95 17.19
CA GLY A 26 -41.68 -8.95 16.87
C GLY A 26 -42.20 -10.39 16.86
N GLY A 27 -41.75 -11.16 15.87
CA GLY A 27 -41.88 -12.60 15.82
C GLY A 27 -40.94 -13.30 16.82
N PRO A 28 -41.20 -14.56 17.18
CA PRO A 28 -40.49 -15.28 18.26
C PRO A 28 -39.05 -15.66 17.86
N PRO A 29 -38.12 -15.77 18.83
CA PRO A 29 -36.74 -16.10 18.58
C PRO A 29 -36.54 -17.56 18.18
N HIS A 30 -35.88 -17.78 17.03
CA HIS A 30 -35.34 -19.08 16.66
C HIS A 30 -34.03 -19.35 17.39
N HIS A 31 -33.98 -20.42 18.17
CA HIS A 31 -32.76 -20.98 18.74
C HIS A 31 -31.90 -21.62 17.63
N PRO A 32 -30.61 -21.35 17.53
CA PRO A 32 -29.70 -22.21 16.81
C PRO A 32 -29.13 -23.27 17.74
N THR A 33 -29.39 -24.52 17.39
CA THR A 33 -28.77 -25.72 17.91
C THR A 33 -27.27 -25.76 17.61
N GLY A 34 -26.51 -26.20 18.61
CA GLY A 34 -25.06 -26.24 18.62
C GLY A 34 -24.42 -27.12 17.55
N GLY A 35 -23.29 -26.69 17.07
CA GLY A 35 -22.32 -27.45 16.32
C GLY A 35 -20.94 -27.27 16.93
N GLN A 36 -20.40 -28.37 17.44
CA GLN A 36 -19.08 -28.49 18.05
C GLN A 36 -17.98 -28.23 17.02
N ASN A 37 -17.02 -27.43 17.44
CA ASN A 37 -15.77 -27.20 16.71
C ASN A 37 -14.61 -27.83 17.49
N PRO A 38 -13.69 -28.55 16.87
CA PRO A 38 -12.40 -28.79 17.47
C PRO A 38 -11.29 -28.04 16.74
N GLY A 39 -10.62 -27.17 17.43
CA GLY A 39 -9.18 -27.02 17.51
C GLY A 39 -8.39 -26.70 16.25
N GLY A 40 -7.64 -25.62 16.32
CA GLY A 40 -6.49 -25.39 15.46
C GLY A 40 -6.04 -23.94 15.51
N HIS A 41 -5.11 -23.61 16.43
CA HIS A 41 -4.31 -22.41 16.31
C HIS A 41 -3.36 -22.50 15.11
N PRO A 42 -3.08 -21.45 14.41
CA PRO A 42 -1.72 -21.12 14.00
C PRO A 42 -1.27 -19.75 14.51
N THR A 43 -0.26 -19.77 15.32
CA THR A 43 0.72 -18.70 15.51
C THR A 43 1.46 -18.47 14.19
N GLY A 44 1.61 -17.23 13.77
CA GLY A 44 2.50 -16.93 12.66
C GLY A 44 2.53 -15.44 12.32
N GLY A 45 3.51 -14.73 12.85
CA GLY A 45 4.45 -13.86 12.19
C GLY A 45 3.88 -12.77 11.29
N GLY A 46 3.82 -11.54 11.78
CA GLY A 46 3.71 -10.35 10.94
C GLY A 46 4.99 -10.11 10.13
N PRO A 47 4.89 -9.55 8.97
CA PRO A 47 5.97 -8.76 8.40
C PRO A 47 5.62 -7.28 8.48
N SER A 48 6.35 -6.57 9.32
CA SER A 48 6.55 -5.14 9.24
C SER A 48 7.27 -4.82 7.93
N GLY A 49 6.67 -4.02 7.10
CA GLY A 49 7.27 -3.51 5.88
C GLY A 49 6.37 -2.47 5.27
N ALA A 50 6.30 -1.29 5.87
CA ALA A 50 5.73 -0.13 5.19
C ALA A 50 6.66 0.28 4.03
N PRO A 51 6.17 0.43 2.81
CA PRO A 51 6.93 1.05 1.75
C PRO A 51 6.96 2.56 1.99
N SER A 52 8.14 3.07 2.33
CA SER A 52 8.42 4.50 2.33
C SER A 52 8.40 5.01 0.89
N PHE A 53 7.38 5.71 0.49
CA PHE A 53 7.37 6.51 -0.71
C PHE A 53 8.19 7.78 -0.48
N LEU A 54 9.42 7.81 -1.00
CA LEU A 54 10.20 9.05 -1.16
C LEU A 54 9.85 9.66 -2.52
N PRO A 55 9.44 10.91 -2.58
CA PRO A 55 9.31 11.61 -3.84
C PRO A 55 10.70 11.84 -4.46
N ALA A 56 10.79 11.65 -5.77
CA ALA A 56 11.97 11.90 -6.56
C ALA A 56 12.38 13.37 -6.47
N GLN A 57 13.49 13.65 -5.82
CA GLN A 57 14.08 14.99 -5.78
C GLN A 57 14.68 15.34 -7.14
N GLY A 58 14.05 16.31 -7.80
CA GLY A 58 14.63 17.04 -8.91
C GLY A 58 15.88 17.82 -8.45
N GLN A 59 17.00 17.59 -9.15
CA GLN A 59 18.23 18.33 -8.98
C GLN A 59 18.06 19.77 -9.44
N ALA A 60 18.27 20.73 -8.56
CA ALA A 60 18.58 22.12 -8.89
C ALA A 60 20.00 22.47 -8.44
N PRO A 61 20.75 23.30 -9.20
CA PRO A 61 22.17 23.52 -8.99
C PRO A 61 22.48 24.69 -8.05
N GLY A 62 23.45 24.44 -7.17
CA GLY A 62 24.51 25.33 -6.70
C GLY A 62 24.19 26.68 -6.05
N GLY A 63 24.58 26.86 -4.77
CA GLY A 63 24.70 28.16 -4.11
C GLY A 63 25.30 28.05 -2.71
N GLN A 64 26.61 28.16 -2.64
CA GLN A 64 27.50 28.78 -1.63
C GLN A 64 27.06 28.90 -0.16
N GLY A 65 27.94 28.39 0.68
CA GLY A 65 28.04 28.27 2.10
C GLY A 65 27.99 29.53 2.97
N PHE A 66 27.93 29.28 4.27
CA PHE A 66 28.61 29.90 5.42
C PHE A 66 28.07 29.30 6.74
N PRO A 67 28.63 29.60 7.97
CA PRO A 67 29.38 28.57 8.69
C PRO A 67 28.81 28.20 10.08
N THR A 68 29.28 27.05 10.57
CA THR A 68 29.54 26.59 11.95
C THR A 68 28.98 27.32 13.17
N GLY A 69 28.22 26.60 13.99
CA GLY A 69 27.94 26.90 15.40
C GLY A 69 27.55 25.64 16.17
N GLY A 70 28.46 25.14 16.95
CA GLY A 70 28.57 24.65 18.29
C GLY A 70 27.57 23.65 18.86
N HIS A 71 28.09 22.45 19.17
CA HIS A 71 27.51 21.42 20.03
C HIS A 71 27.22 21.90 21.46
N PRO A 72 26.35 21.18 22.23
CA PRO A 72 26.95 20.23 23.18
C PRO A 72 26.32 18.82 23.16
N SER A 73 27.23 17.88 23.33
CA SER A 73 27.13 16.47 23.55
C SER A 73 26.46 16.13 24.89
N GLY A 74 25.39 15.34 24.87
CA GLY A 74 24.88 14.62 26.03
C GLY A 74 25.01 13.12 25.80
N GLY A 75 25.83 12.45 26.61
CA GLY A 75 26.14 11.04 26.50
C GLY A 75 25.05 10.17 27.12
N PHE A 76 24.81 9.02 26.51
CA PHE A 76 24.05 7.93 27.10
C PHE A 76 24.96 6.73 27.39
N PRO A 77 24.68 5.97 28.47
CA PRO A 77 25.54 4.90 28.92
C PRO A 77 25.38 3.61 28.10
N ALA A 78 26.49 2.94 27.89
CA ALA A 78 26.63 1.65 27.25
C ALA A 78 26.00 0.52 28.09
N GLY A 79 25.07 -0.22 27.52
CA GLY A 79 24.57 -1.51 28.03
C GLY A 79 25.19 -2.66 27.25
N GLY A 80 25.67 -3.66 27.98
CA GLY A 80 26.55 -4.74 27.59
C GLY A 80 26.00 -5.82 26.64
N PRO A 81 26.85 -6.77 26.25
CA PRO A 81 26.63 -7.69 25.16
C PRO A 81 25.82 -8.92 25.55
N TYR A 82 24.77 -9.21 24.81
CA TYR A 82 24.10 -10.52 24.84
C TYR A 82 24.72 -11.43 23.76
N THR A 83 25.42 -12.45 24.22
CA THR A 83 25.79 -13.63 23.45
C THR A 83 24.60 -14.57 23.39
N GLY A 84 24.05 -14.82 22.21
CA GLY A 84 22.99 -15.79 21.96
C GLY A 84 23.23 -16.50 20.63
N GLY A 85 23.45 -17.82 20.71
CA GLY A 85 23.94 -18.73 19.72
C GLY A 85 23.15 -18.86 18.43
N MET A 86 23.87 -19.15 17.36
CA MET A 86 23.33 -19.66 16.09
C MET A 86 22.76 -21.09 16.25
N PRO A 87 21.70 -21.41 15.58
CA PRO A 87 21.47 -22.76 15.10
C PRO A 87 21.73 -22.84 13.59
N SER A 88 22.75 -23.59 13.25
CA SER A 88 23.06 -24.13 11.94
C SER A 88 22.09 -25.26 11.59
N GLY A 89 21.66 -25.30 10.31
CA GLY A 89 21.18 -26.50 9.67
C GLY A 89 20.08 -26.27 8.66
N PRO A 90 20.32 -26.53 7.35
CA PRO A 90 19.25 -26.58 6.35
C PRO A 90 18.52 -27.92 6.43
N PRO A 91 17.21 -28.00 6.27
CA PRO A 91 16.52 -29.27 6.13
C PRO A 91 16.73 -29.83 4.72
N GLN A 92 17.24 -31.04 4.72
CA GLN A 92 17.33 -31.93 3.55
C GLN A 92 15.94 -32.35 3.05
N GLY A 93 15.86 -32.39 1.74
CA GLY A 93 14.99 -33.00 0.79
C GLY A 93 13.87 -33.92 1.25
N GLY A 94 12.67 -33.60 0.77
CA GLY A 94 11.60 -34.54 0.57
C GLY A 94 11.70 -35.21 -0.82
N PRO A 95 11.19 -36.43 -0.98
CA PRO A 95 11.43 -37.28 -2.14
C PRO A 95 10.56 -36.88 -3.34
N TYR A 96 11.19 -36.80 -4.50
CA TYR A 96 10.51 -36.74 -5.79
C TYR A 96 9.84 -38.07 -6.12
N PRO A 97 8.63 -38.14 -6.65
CA PRO A 97 8.06 -39.33 -7.19
C PRO A 97 8.57 -39.63 -8.60
N GLY A 98 9.07 -40.81 -8.75
CA GLY A 98 9.23 -41.74 -9.85
C GLY A 98 9.22 -41.22 -11.29
N GLY A 99 10.40 -41.23 -11.94
CA GLY A 99 10.50 -41.28 -13.40
C GLY A 99 10.17 -42.70 -13.90
N PRO A 100 9.73 -42.82 -15.17
CA PRO A 100 9.37 -44.11 -15.74
C PRO A 100 10.61 -45.00 -16.00
N PRO A 101 10.45 -46.34 -15.97
CA PRO A 101 11.56 -47.26 -16.11
C PRO A 101 12.12 -47.31 -17.55
N PRO A 102 13.41 -47.56 -17.73
CA PRO A 102 14.01 -47.72 -19.06
C PRO A 102 13.53 -48.99 -19.73
N GLY A 103 12.94 -48.85 -20.91
CA GLY A 103 12.52 -49.93 -21.77
C GLY A 103 13.71 -50.77 -22.24
N GLY A 104 13.68 -52.05 -21.95
CA GLY A 104 14.64 -53.01 -22.42
C GLY A 104 14.59 -53.20 -23.94
N MET A 105 15.75 -53.18 -24.56
CA MET A 105 15.92 -53.63 -25.94
C MET A 105 15.77 -55.17 -26.01
N PRO A 106 15.00 -55.70 -26.95
CA PRO A 106 15.10 -57.11 -27.28
C PRO A 106 16.33 -57.41 -28.16
N PRO A 107 17.02 -58.54 -27.96
CA PRO A 107 18.13 -58.93 -28.81
C PRO A 107 17.58 -59.48 -30.13
N GLY A 108 17.86 -58.80 -31.23
CA GLY A 108 17.56 -59.24 -32.59
C GLY A 108 18.58 -60.31 -33.04
N GLY A 109 18.09 -61.50 -33.21
CA GLY A 109 18.84 -62.62 -33.77
C GLY A 109 19.03 -62.41 -35.28
N VAL A 110 20.26 -62.61 -35.72
CA VAL A 110 20.67 -62.67 -37.14
C VAL A 110 20.39 -64.06 -37.68
N PRO A 111 19.64 -64.27 -38.76
CA PRO A 111 19.61 -65.54 -39.44
C PRO A 111 20.79 -65.67 -40.41
N PRO A 112 21.44 -66.84 -40.50
CA PRO A 112 22.57 -67.06 -41.43
C PRO A 112 22.09 -67.27 -42.86
N GLY A 113 22.84 -66.65 -43.77
CA GLY A 113 22.59 -66.65 -45.18
C GLY A 113 22.70 -67.98 -45.88
N GLY A 114 21.97 -68.10 -46.95
CA GLY A 114 22.17 -69.14 -47.96
C GLY A 114 22.73 -68.50 -49.24
N MET A 115 23.90 -68.86 -49.63
CA MET A 115 24.39 -68.67 -50.98
C MET A 115 23.68 -69.63 -51.95
N PRO A 116 23.25 -69.23 -53.11
CA PRO A 116 23.06 -70.13 -54.24
C PRO A 116 24.31 -70.18 -55.14
N PRO A 117 24.70 -71.35 -55.59
CA PRO A 117 25.75 -71.48 -56.53
C PRO A 117 25.18 -71.55 -57.96
N GLY A 118 25.88 -71.07 -58.90
CA GLY A 118 25.56 -71.35 -60.29
C GLY A 118 25.96 -70.26 -61.27
N GLY A 119 27.22 -70.27 -61.70
CA GLY A 119 27.62 -69.53 -62.87
C GLY A 119 27.27 -70.28 -64.16
N PRO A 120 26.89 -69.58 -65.23
CA PRO A 120 26.85 -70.19 -66.56
C PRO A 120 28.19 -70.14 -67.25
N PRO A 121 28.43 -71.05 -68.21
CA PRO A 121 29.73 -71.27 -68.83
C PRO A 121 30.07 -70.20 -69.92
N PRO A 122 31.33 -70.11 -70.29
CA PRO A 122 31.77 -69.15 -71.30
C PRO A 122 31.47 -69.67 -72.73
N GLY A 123 30.64 -68.94 -73.43
CA GLY A 123 30.24 -69.23 -74.80
C GLY A 123 30.80 -68.17 -75.81
N GLY A 124 31.70 -68.60 -76.60
CA GLY A 124 31.93 -68.31 -77.98
C GLY A 124 31.99 -66.83 -78.48
N MET A 125 33.18 -66.34 -78.78
CA MET A 125 33.32 -65.16 -79.64
C MET A 125 32.90 -65.57 -81.09
N PRO A 126 32.11 -64.71 -81.77
CA PRO A 126 32.08 -64.70 -83.22
C PRO A 126 33.09 -63.67 -83.78
N PRO A 127 33.69 -63.99 -84.94
CA PRO A 127 34.74 -63.16 -85.46
C PRO A 127 34.26 -61.96 -86.27
N GLY A 128 34.97 -60.87 -86.13
CA GLY A 128 35.23 -59.82 -87.11
C GLY A 128 34.06 -59.23 -87.88
N GLY A 129 33.61 -58.05 -87.40
CA GLY A 129 32.77 -57.15 -88.19
C GLY A 129 33.43 -55.76 -88.35
N PHE A 130 33.66 -55.35 -89.52
CA PHE A 130 34.32 -54.15 -90.03
C PHE A 130 33.98 -52.86 -89.33
N GLY A 131 34.99 -52.02 -89.04
CA GLY A 131 34.86 -50.70 -88.44
C GLY A 131 34.03 -49.75 -89.30
N GLY A 132 32.80 -49.54 -88.79
CA GLY A 132 32.03 -48.36 -89.19
C GLY A 132 32.56 -47.10 -88.44
N PRO A 133 32.49 -45.94 -89.06
CA PRO A 133 32.90 -44.69 -88.38
C PRO A 133 32.14 -44.55 -87.02
N PRO A 134 32.83 -44.10 -86.00
CA PRO A 134 32.19 -43.92 -84.71
C PRO A 134 30.96 -43.01 -84.86
N PRO A 135 29.82 -43.39 -84.23
CA PRO A 135 28.63 -42.59 -84.35
C PRO A 135 28.92 -41.15 -83.85
N PRO A 136 28.39 -40.16 -84.54
CA PRO A 136 28.61 -38.77 -84.15
C PRO A 136 28.22 -38.61 -82.69
N LYS A 137 29.14 -38.03 -81.91
CA LYS A 137 28.84 -37.71 -80.49
C LYS A 137 27.53 -36.92 -80.45
N PRO A 138 26.55 -37.38 -79.71
CA PRO A 138 25.24 -36.66 -79.59
C PRO A 138 25.54 -35.21 -79.24
N SER A 139 25.06 -34.28 -80.03
CA SER A 139 25.16 -32.85 -79.73
C SER A 139 24.44 -32.58 -78.43
N ARG A 140 25.20 -32.14 -77.44
CA ARG A 140 24.64 -31.82 -76.11
C ARG A 140 23.57 -30.72 -76.26
N MET A 141 22.30 -31.00 -75.95
CA MET A 141 21.23 -30.03 -76.00
C MET A 141 21.56 -28.86 -75.06
N PRO A 142 21.40 -27.61 -75.45
CA PRO A 142 21.51 -26.48 -74.51
C PRO A 142 20.53 -26.66 -73.34
N LEU A 143 20.96 -26.34 -72.10
CA LEU A 143 20.19 -26.56 -70.86
C LEU A 143 18.78 -26.00 -70.96
N LEU A 144 18.61 -24.77 -71.49
CA LEU A 144 17.33 -24.06 -71.59
C LEU A 144 16.43 -24.53 -72.74
N SER A 145 16.95 -25.34 -73.67
CA SER A 145 16.19 -25.91 -74.80
C SER A 145 15.51 -27.25 -74.43
N SER A 146 15.82 -27.84 -73.28
CA SER A 146 15.21 -29.07 -72.80
C SER A 146 13.88 -28.78 -72.06
N PRO A 147 12.74 -29.20 -72.62
CA PRO A 147 11.45 -28.91 -72.00
C PRO A 147 11.27 -29.57 -70.62
N SER A 148 11.80 -30.78 -70.45
CA SER A 148 11.74 -31.46 -69.14
C SER A 148 12.67 -30.84 -68.12
N ALA A 149 13.82 -30.29 -68.55
CA ALA A 149 14.72 -29.57 -67.65
C ALA A 149 14.03 -28.32 -67.03
N VAL A 150 13.47 -27.50 -67.93
CA VAL A 150 12.76 -26.27 -67.48
C VAL A 150 11.60 -26.59 -66.57
N ARG A 151 10.76 -27.59 -66.87
CA ARG A 151 9.60 -28.00 -66.02
C ARG A 151 10.07 -28.52 -64.67
N THR A 152 11.06 -29.40 -64.64
CA THR A 152 11.55 -29.97 -63.39
C THR A 152 12.18 -28.91 -62.51
N SER A 153 12.93 -27.97 -63.13
CA SER A 153 13.51 -26.85 -62.40
C SER A 153 12.42 -25.97 -61.74
N LEU A 154 11.41 -25.58 -62.52
CA LEU A 154 10.32 -24.74 -61.98
C LEU A 154 9.50 -25.45 -60.91
N LEU A 155 9.22 -26.76 -61.08
CA LEU A 155 8.56 -27.56 -60.05
C LEU A 155 9.41 -27.71 -58.78
N ASN A 156 10.73 -27.79 -58.92
CA ASN A 156 11.66 -27.86 -57.80
C ASN A 156 11.96 -26.48 -57.17
N ALA A 157 11.66 -25.37 -57.86
CA ALA A 157 11.80 -24.03 -57.29
C ALA A 157 10.94 -23.78 -56.05
N SER A 158 9.90 -24.60 -55.84
CA SER A 158 9.14 -24.63 -54.57
C SER A 158 9.92 -25.23 -53.39
N GLY A 159 11.10 -25.86 -53.66
CA GLY A 159 11.90 -26.55 -52.65
C GLY A 159 11.41 -27.97 -52.30
N PHE A 160 10.12 -28.28 -52.45
CA PHE A 160 9.54 -29.59 -52.14
C PHE A 160 9.92 -30.72 -53.09
N GLY A 161 10.65 -30.43 -54.15
CA GLY A 161 11.09 -31.46 -55.06
C GLY A 161 9.99 -32.05 -55.97
N ALA A 162 8.90 -31.33 -56.20
CA ALA A 162 7.77 -31.79 -57.05
C ALA A 162 8.24 -32.17 -58.48
N GLY A 163 9.32 -31.59 -58.98
CA GLY A 163 9.96 -31.98 -60.22
C GLY A 163 10.55 -33.38 -60.20
N TYR A 164 11.06 -33.85 -59.07
CA TYR A 164 11.56 -35.23 -58.94
C TYR A 164 10.39 -36.24 -58.90
N ALA A 165 9.25 -35.90 -58.29
CA ALA A 165 8.04 -36.72 -58.35
C ALA A 165 7.53 -36.83 -59.81
N TYR A 166 7.58 -35.72 -60.56
CA TYR A 166 7.28 -35.72 -62.01
C TYR A 166 8.23 -36.62 -62.79
N LEU A 167 9.51 -36.68 -62.41
CA LEU A 167 10.50 -37.59 -62.99
C LEU A 167 10.40 -39.03 -62.45
N ARG A 168 9.50 -39.33 -61.51
CA ARG A 168 9.40 -40.60 -60.78
C ARG A 168 10.66 -40.96 -59.97
N GLN A 169 11.42 -39.95 -59.53
CA GLN A 169 12.62 -40.11 -58.71
C GLN A 169 12.27 -39.91 -57.23
N TRP A 170 11.51 -40.87 -56.66
CA TRP A 170 10.99 -40.80 -55.33
C TRP A 170 12.01 -40.56 -54.21
N PRO A 171 13.25 -41.11 -54.27
CA PRO A 171 14.25 -40.83 -53.23
C PRO A 171 14.66 -39.38 -53.17
N PHE A 172 14.85 -38.71 -54.36
CA PHE A 172 15.21 -37.30 -54.41
C PHE A 172 14.03 -36.40 -54.05
N PHE A 173 12.80 -36.81 -54.33
CA PHE A 173 11.60 -36.13 -53.88
C PHE A 173 11.53 -36.16 -52.34
N ALA A 174 11.66 -37.32 -51.72
CA ALA A 174 11.61 -37.48 -50.27
C ALA A 174 12.73 -36.68 -49.57
N ALA A 175 13.95 -36.70 -50.11
CA ALA A 175 15.07 -35.91 -49.59
C ALA A 175 14.81 -34.41 -49.68
N ALA A 176 14.38 -33.89 -50.86
CA ALA A 176 14.10 -32.48 -51.04
C ALA A 176 12.93 -32.00 -50.13
N ALA A 177 11.86 -32.79 -50.09
CA ALA A 177 10.71 -32.50 -49.22
C ALA A 177 11.13 -32.50 -47.74
N GLY A 178 11.91 -33.49 -47.26
CA GLY A 178 12.42 -33.57 -45.90
C GLY A 178 13.29 -32.38 -45.51
N ILE A 179 14.22 -31.97 -46.40
CA ILE A 179 15.08 -30.80 -46.18
C ILE A 179 14.23 -29.52 -46.11
N THR A 180 13.25 -29.35 -47.01
CA THR A 180 12.39 -28.17 -47.03
C THR A 180 11.55 -28.12 -45.75
N VAL A 181 10.92 -29.23 -45.33
CA VAL A 181 10.19 -29.30 -44.09
C VAL A 181 11.08 -29.00 -42.89
N GLY A 182 12.28 -29.59 -42.84
CA GLY A 182 13.30 -29.31 -41.82
C GLY A 182 13.68 -27.82 -41.75
N LEU A 183 13.95 -27.19 -42.92
CA LEU A 183 14.24 -25.76 -42.99
C LEU A 183 13.05 -24.88 -42.54
N LEU A 184 11.82 -25.25 -42.91
CA LEU A 184 10.63 -24.52 -42.47
C LEU A 184 10.38 -24.64 -40.96
N ILE A 185 10.58 -25.83 -40.40
CA ILE A 185 10.49 -26.04 -38.93
C ILE A 185 11.57 -25.21 -38.23
N THR A 186 12.84 -25.27 -38.73
CA THR A 186 13.93 -24.49 -38.15
C THR A 186 13.66 -23.00 -38.26
N ALA A 187 13.15 -22.53 -39.41
CA ALA A 187 12.77 -21.16 -39.64
C ALA A 187 11.64 -20.68 -38.70
N ALA A 188 10.66 -21.57 -38.43
CA ALA A 188 9.58 -21.28 -37.49
C ALA A 188 10.12 -21.15 -36.05
N VAL A 189 10.97 -22.09 -35.62
CA VAL A 189 11.54 -22.09 -34.26
C VAL A 189 12.49 -20.91 -34.05
N LEU A 190 13.29 -20.54 -35.06
CA LEU A 190 14.27 -19.45 -34.96
C LEU A 190 13.73 -18.07 -35.39
N GLY A 191 12.43 -17.94 -35.67
CA GLY A 191 11.80 -16.67 -35.95
C GLY A 191 12.23 -16.05 -37.27
N ALA A 192 12.03 -16.76 -38.39
CA ALA A 192 12.45 -16.28 -39.70
C ALA A 192 11.79 -14.96 -40.12
N ALA A 193 10.56 -14.68 -39.69
CA ALA A 193 9.88 -13.43 -40.00
C ALA A 193 10.53 -12.23 -39.28
N ASP A 194 11.09 -12.44 -38.09
CA ASP A 194 11.78 -11.40 -37.32
C ASP A 194 13.21 -11.17 -37.83
N ASN A 195 13.80 -12.16 -38.54
CA ASN A 195 15.16 -12.13 -39.06
C ASN A 195 15.20 -12.36 -40.60
N LEU A 196 14.40 -11.62 -41.35
CA LEU A 196 14.20 -11.80 -42.79
C LEU A 196 15.50 -11.69 -43.59
N LEU A 197 16.40 -10.78 -43.19
CA LEU A 197 17.71 -10.59 -43.85
C LEU A 197 18.62 -11.82 -43.75
N LEU A 198 18.47 -12.64 -42.72
CA LEU A 198 19.21 -13.90 -42.55
C LEU A 198 18.53 -15.06 -43.31
N TRP A 199 17.21 -15.19 -43.15
CA TRP A 199 16.48 -16.36 -43.64
C TRP A 199 16.15 -16.29 -45.15
N ALA A 200 15.87 -15.10 -45.68
CA ALA A 200 15.58 -14.93 -47.10
C ALA A 200 16.73 -15.44 -48.02
N PRO A 201 18.01 -15.09 -47.80
CA PRO A 201 19.11 -15.65 -48.59
C PRO A 201 19.28 -17.16 -48.40
N ILE A 202 19.11 -17.71 -47.18
CA ILE A 202 19.22 -19.15 -46.93
C ILE A 202 18.16 -19.92 -47.74
N LEU A 203 16.91 -19.49 -47.67
CA LEU A 203 15.81 -20.11 -48.41
C LEU A 203 15.99 -19.93 -49.94
N LEU A 204 16.43 -18.74 -50.37
CA LEU A 204 16.67 -18.47 -51.78
C LEU A 204 17.78 -19.36 -52.35
N VAL A 205 18.89 -19.54 -51.63
CA VAL A 205 19.99 -20.44 -52.01
C VAL A 205 19.48 -21.89 -52.08
N TRP A 206 18.69 -22.35 -51.14
CA TRP A 206 18.10 -23.68 -51.17
C TRP A 206 17.18 -23.89 -52.37
N PHE A 207 16.23 -22.96 -52.60
CA PHE A 207 15.31 -23.04 -53.73
C PHE A 207 16.04 -22.96 -55.07
N ALA A 208 17.05 -22.09 -55.16
CA ALA A 208 17.91 -22.00 -56.36
C ALA A 208 18.70 -23.31 -56.58
N ALA A 209 19.26 -23.89 -55.54
CA ALA A 209 19.97 -25.17 -55.62
C ALA A 209 19.05 -26.31 -56.08
N ALA A 210 17.85 -26.40 -55.52
CA ALA A 210 16.83 -27.37 -55.91
C ALA A 210 16.39 -27.19 -57.39
N ALA A 211 16.22 -25.94 -57.81
CA ALA A 211 15.86 -25.61 -59.18
C ALA A 211 16.99 -25.98 -60.16
N VAL A 212 18.24 -25.62 -59.86
CA VAL A 212 19.41 -25.95 -60.70
C VAL A 212 19.64 -27.45 -60.81
N HIS A 213 19.55 -28.18 -59.67
CA HIS A 213 19.64 -29.65 -59.69
C HIS A 213 18.50 -30.26 -60.53
N GLY A 214 17.28 -29.68 -60.43
CA GLY A 214 16.14 -30.06 -61.26
C GLY A 214 16.35 -29.86 -62.75
N LEU A 215 17.09 -28.81 -63.20
CA LEU A 215 17.52 -28.60 -64.60
C LEU A 215 18.37 -29.77 -65.12
N PHE A 216 19.38 -30.19 -64.32
CA PHE A 216 20.25 -31.31 -64.69
C PHE A 216 19.52 -32.64 -64.74
N ALA A 217 18.64 -32.91 -63.72
CA ALA A 217 17.84 -34.12 -63.67
C ALA A 217 16.85 -34.24 -64.85
N GLY A 218 16.16 -33.13 -65.19
CA GLY A 218 15.26 -33.08 -66.33
C GLY A 218 15.95 -33.23 -67.67
N ARG A 219 17.12 -32.56 -67.85
CA ARG A 219 17.94 -32.73 -69.03
C ARG A 219 18.37 -34.17 -69.27
N SER A 220 18.83 -34.86 -68.22
CA SER A 220 19.25 -36.28 -68.33
C SER A 220 18.08 -37.20 -68.71
N ARG A 221 16.82 -36.83 -68.46
CA ARG A 221 15.64 -37.53 -68.95
C ARG A 221 15.39 -37.29 -70.42
N ASP A 222 15.47 -36.04 -70.88
CA ASP A 222 15.26 -35.71 -72.33
C ASP A 222 16.36 -36.31 -73.18
N GLU A 223 17.63 -36.30 -72.72
CA GLU A 223 18.75 -36.97 -73.42
C GLU A 223 18.47 -38.50 -73.53
N ARG A 224 17.96 -39.15 -72.52
CA ARG A 224 17.57 -40.59 -72.55
C ARG A 224 16.33 -40.83 -73.44
N ALA A 225 15.35 -39.89 -73.50
CA ALA A 225 14.20 -40.01 -74.34
C ALA A 225 14.58 -39.88 -75.83
N LEU A 226 15.47 -38.93 -76.16
CA LEU A 226 16.00 -38.77 -77.48
C LEU A 226 16.78 -40.00 -77.96
N THR A 227 17.58 -40.63 -77.07
CA THR A 227 18.26 -41.89 -77.39
C THR A 227 17.31 -43.07 -77.67
N ARG A 228 16.04 -42.98 -77.18
CA ARG A 228 14.96 -43.95 -77.43
C ARG A 228 14.07 -43.57 -78.58
N GLY A 229 14.34 -42.43 -79.28
CA GLY A 229 13.48 -41.95 -80.34
C GLY A 229 12.17 -41.31 -79.93
N GLU A 230 12.00 -40.99 -78.64
CA GLU A 230 10.80 -40.36 -78.07
C GLU A 230 10.90 -38.83 -78.15
N GLN A 231 9.89 -38.13 -78.68
CA GLN A 231 9.88 -36.66 -78.68
C GLN A 231 9.46 -36.13 -77.29
N PRO A 232 10.24 -35.23 -76.70
CA PRO A 232 9.87 -34.62 -75.42
C PRO A 232 8.61 -33.77 -75.60
N GLY A 233 7.53 -34.13 -74.84
CA GLY A 233 6.24 -33.43 -74.88
C GLY A 233 6.31 -31.98 -74.37
N ARG A 234 5.73 -31.06 -75.15
CA ARG A 234 5.56 -29.64 -74.73
C ARG A 234 4.22 -29.44 -74.06
N SER A 235 4.17 -29.31 -72.67
CA SER A 235 2.96 -29.03 -71.92
C SER A 235 3.15 -27.75 -71.09
N ALA A 236 2.34 -26.74 -71.33
CA ALA A 236 2.35 -25.48 -70.54
C ALA A 236 1.73 -25.65 -69.16
N THR A 237 0.95 -26.70 -68.90
CA THR A 237 0.27 -26.96 -67.63
C THR A 237 1.23 -27.12 -66.44
N ALA A 238 2.40 -27.71 -66.66
CA ALA A 238 3.42 -27.88 -65.59
C ALA A 238 4.02 -26.55 -65.10
N LEU A 239 4.13 -25.55 -65.99
CA LEU A 239 4.57 -24.21 -65.68
C LEU A 239 3.55 -23.46 -64.82
N LEU A 240 2.30 -23.54 -65.18
CA LEU A 240 1.19 -22.93 -64.44
C LEU A 240 1.03 -23.58 -63.06
N ALA A 241 1.15 -24.90 -62.96
CA ALA A 241 1.10 -25.64 -61.71
C ALA A 241 2.25 -25.28 -60.75
N ALA A 242 3.52 -25.13 -61.28
CA ALA A 242 4.66 -24.75 -60.47
C ALA A 242 4.56 -23.30 -59.98
N GLY A 243 4.18 -22.37 -60.85
CA GLY A 243 3.98 -20.98 -60.49
C GLY A 243 2.86 -20.80 -59.44
N GLY A 244 1.74 -21.53 -59.69
CA GLY A 244 0.61 -21.53 -58.76
C GLY A 244 0.99 -22.07 -57.35
N LEU A 245 1.80 -23.15 -57.27
CA LEU A 245 2.22 -23.71 -55.99
C LEU A 245 3.12 -22.75 -55.22
N VAL A 246 4.10 -22.13 -55.87
CA VAL A 246 4.99 -21.14 -55.23
C VAL A 246 4.20 -19.93 -54.75
N LEU A 247 3.30 -19.39 -55.59
CA LEU A 247 2.44 -18.26 -55.22
C LEU A 247 1.56 -18.61 -54.04
N ALA A 248 0.92 -19.79 -54.05
CA ALA A 248 0.08 -20.23 -52.94
C ALA A 248 0.83 -20.34 -51.60
N LEU A 249 2.07 -20.84 -51.63
CA LEU A 249 2.91 -20.90 -50.42
C LEU A 249 3.28 -19.52 -49.91
N VAL A 250 3.70 -18.60 -50.77
CA VAL A 250 4.05 -17.23 -50.37
C VAL A 250 2.81 -16.51 -49.80
N VAL A 251 1.70 -16.58 -50.50
CA VAL A 251 0.43 -15.95 -50.04
C VAL A 251 -0.04 -16.55 -48.71
N SER A 252 0.11 -17.88 -48.52
CA SER A 252 -0.26 -18.52 -47.28
C SER A 252 0.61 -18.07 -46.09
N LEU A 253 1.96 -18.03 -46.29
CA LEU A 253 2.87 -17.61 -45.23
C LEU A 253 2.69 -16.13 -44.86
N VAL A 254 2.63 -15.26 -45.86
CA VAL A 254 2.40 -13.82 -45.67
C VAL A 254 1.00 -13.60 -45.07
N GLY A 255 0.00 -14.34 -45.56
CA GLY A 255 -1.38 -14.24 -45.06
C GLY A 255 -1.52 -14.63 -43.60
N VAL A 256 -0.86 -15.71 -43.17
CA VAL A 256 -0.88 -16.12 -41.74
C VAL A 256 -0.21 -15.05 -40.88
N TRP A 257 0.97 -14.56 -41.31
CA TRP A 257 1.65 -13.50 -40.55
C TRP A 257 0.80 -12.21 -40.45
N GLN A 258 0.24 -11.74 -41.59
CA GLN A 258 -0.62 -10.55 -41.60
C GLN A 258 -1.89 -10.72 -40.78
N ALA A 259 -2.48 -11.92 -40.75
CA ALA A 259 -3.63 -12.21 -39.91
C ALA A 259 -3.28 -12.16 -38.41
N GLY A 260 -2.08 -12.61 -38.03
CA GLY A 260 -1.56 -12.50 -36.69
C GLY A 260 -1.37 -11.05 -36.25
N GLU A 261 -0.68 -10.25 -37.07
CA GLU A 261 -0.48 -8.82 -36.81
C GLU A 261 -1.81 -8.04 -36.75
N TRP A 262 -2.77 -8.39 -37.61
CA TRP A 262 -4.09 -7.76 -37.56
C TRP A 262 -4.83 -8.09 -36.25
N ARG A 263 -4.81 -9.35 -35.82
CA ARG A 263 -5.43 -9.75 -34.55
C ARG A 263 -4.75 -9.10 -33.34
N LEU A 264 -3.42 -9.00 -33.36
CA LEU A 264 -2.68 -8.30 -32.31
C LEU A 264 -3.10 -6.83 -32.23
N ARG A 265 -3.24 -6.14 -33.37
CA ARG A 265 -3.73 -4.74 -33.39
C ARG A 265 -5.15 -4.60 -32.85
N VAL A 266 -6.01 -5.58 -33.09
CA VAL A 266 -7.38 -5.58 -32.53
C VAL A 266 -7.34 -5.74 -31.01
N ALA A 267 -6.47 -6.64 -30.50
CA ALA A 267 -6.26 -6.81 -29.08
C ALA A 267 -5.66 -5.53 -28.44
N ASP A 268 -4.63 -4.95 -29.08
CA ASP A 268 -4.02 -3.69 -28.63
C ASP A 268 -5.03 -2.53 -28.58
N ALA A 269 -5.95 -2.46 -29.55
CA ALA A 269 -6.98 -1.44 -29.59
C ALA A 269 -8.06 -1.62 -28.51
N ALA A 270 -8.42 -2.86 -28.17
CA ALA A 270 -9.32 -3.14 -27.04
C ALA A 270 -8.64 -2.81 -25.71
N HIS A 271 -7.35 -3.21 -25.55
CA HIS A 271 -6.55 -2.88 -24.39
C HIS A 271 -6.40 -1.36 -24.19
N ALA A 272 -6.19 -0.59 -25.27
CA ALA A 272 -6.10 0.87 -25.19
C ALA A 272 -7.41 1.55 -24.76
N ARG A 273 -8.56 0.87 -24.82
CA ARG A 273 -9.84 1.35 -24.30
C ARG A 273 -10.15 0.84 -22.89
N GLY A 274 -9.20 0.13 -22.26
CA GLY A 274 -9.42 -0.48 -20.95
C GLY A 274 -10.26 -1.77 -20.99
N GLU A 275 -10.62 -2.28 -22.18
CA GLU A 275 -11.44 -3.49 -22.37
C GLU A 275 -10.56 -4.74 -22.18
N CYS A 276 -10.18 -5.05 -20.92
CA CYS A 276 -9.27 -6.14 -20.57
C CYS A 276 -9.96 -7.41 -20.10
N GLY A 277 -11.29 -7.48 -20.15
CA GLY A 277 -12.05 -8.62 -19.69
C GLY A 277 -11.69 -9.96 -20.36
N PRO A 278 -12.07 -11.11 -19.74
CA PRO A 278 -11.73 -12.45 -20.23
C PRO A 278 -12.23 -12.75 -21.64
N SER A 279 -13.26 -12.05 -22.11
CA SER A 279 -13.85 -12.18 -23.47
C SER A 279 -13.36 -11.11 -24.45
N GLU A 280 -12.50 -10.19 -24.04
CA GLU A 280 -12.09 -8.99 -24.77
C GLU A 280 -10.62 -9.08 -25.20
N ALA A 281 -9.77 -8.12 -24.75
CA ALA A 281 -8.36 -8.07 -25.15
C ALA A 281 -7.59 -9.31 -24.70
N VAL A 282 -7.83 -9.84 -23.49
CA VAL A 282 -7.17 -11.07 -23.00
C VAL A 282 -7.45 -12.26 -23.92
N ALA A 283 -8.71 -12.46 -24.31
CA ALA A 283 -9.08 -13.53 -25.26
C ALA A 283 -8.46 -13.32 -26.63
N ALA A 284 -8.38 -12.05 -27.09
CA ALA A 284 -7.79 -11.71 -28.36
C ALA A 284 -6.27 -11.99 -28.37
N TYR A 285 -5.53 -11.60 -27.31
CA TYR A 285 -4.12 -11.93 -27.12
C TYR A 285 -3.89 -13.44 -27.06
N GLY A 286 -4.67 -14.17 -26.24
CA GLY A 286 -4.62 -15.63 -26.16
C GLY A 286 -4.88 -16.32 -27.49
N SER A 287 -5.77 -15.76 -28.32
CA SER A 287 -6.01 -16.27 -29.67
C SER A 287 -4.79 -16.13 -30.59
N VAL A 288 -4.00 -15.05 -30.44
CA VAL A 288 -2.74 -14.86 -31.16
C VAL A 288 -1.72 -15.91 -30.70
N GLU A 289 -1.57 -16.10 -29.41
CA GLU A 289 -0.63 -17.09 -28.87
C GLU A 289 -0.96 -18.52 -29.33
N ASN A 290 -2.24 -18.92 -29.27
CA ASN A 290 -2.67 -20.27 -29.58
C ASN A 290 -2.74 -20.59 -31.08
N LEU A 291 -3.22 -19.64 -31.91
CA LEU A 291 -3.46 -19.89 -33.33
C LEU A 291 -2.25 -19.64 -34.22
N PHE A 292 -1.32 -18.79 -33.76
CA PHE A 292 -0.19 -18.34 -34.58
C PHE A 292 1.17 -18.89 -34.13
N GLN A 293 1.21 -19.99 -33.39
CA GLN A 293 2.45 -20.67 -32.98
C GLN A 293 3.38 -20.98 -34.16
N LEU A 294 2.80 -21.22 -35.36
CA LEU A 294 3.54 -21.46 -36.61
C LEU A 294 3.68 -20.20 -37.46
N SER A 295 3.54 -19.01 -36.93
CA SER A 295 3.65 -17.75 -37.66
C SER A 295 5.08 -17.36 -38.07
N PHE A 296 6.09 -18.13 -37.69
CA PHE A 296 7.51 -17.83 -37.90
C PHE A 296 8.01 -16.54 -37.21
N SER A 297 7.20 -15.96 -36.30
CA SER A 297 7.48 -14.72 -35.60
C SER A 297 7.30 -14.91 -34.07
N PRO A 298 8.36 -15.33 -33.36
CA PRO A 298 8.36 -15.35 -31.90
C PRO A 298 8.07 -13.98 -31.28
N SER A 299 8.44 -12.89 -31.93
CA SER A 299 8.16 -11.52 -31.46
C SER A 299 6.66 -11.21 -31.44
N LEU A 300 5.88 -11.74 -32.38
CA LEU A 300 4.41 -11.61 -32.36
C LEU A 300 3.83 -12.26 -31.09
N MET A 301 4.28 -13.47 -30.77
CA MET A 301 3.81 -14.19 -29.59
C MET A 301 4.27 -13.53 -28.28
N SER A 302 5.53 -13.06 -28.23
CA SER A 302 6.03 -12.37 -27.03
C SER A 302 5.30 -11.05 -26.79
N ARG A 303 4.98 -10.28 -27.86
CA ARG A 303 4.15 -9.07 -27.74
C ARG A 303 2.72 -9.37 -27.29
N ALA A 304 2.12 -10.44 -27.82
CA ALA A 304 0.79 -10.87 -27.40
C ALA A 304 0.76 -11.28 -25.92
N ARG A 305 1.79 -12.04 -25.47
CA ARG A 305 1.90 -12.44 -24.05
C ARG A 305 2.11 -11.23 -23.15
N ALA A 306 3.02 -10.33 -23.48
CA ALA A 306 3.26 -9.12 -22.70
C ALA A 306 2.03 -8.20 -22.67
N GLY A 307 1.25 -8.12 -23.75
CA GLY A 307 -0.04 -7.42 -23.76
C GLY A 307 -1.08 -8.08 -22.86
N ALA A 308 -1.15 -9.42 -22.86
CA ALA A 308 -2.05 -10.15 -21.98
C ALA A 308 -1.66 -10.01 -20.50
N GLU A 309 -0.37 -10.01 -20.17
CA GLU A 309 0.14 -9.79 -18.82
C GLU A 309 -0.20 -8.38 -18.32
N ALA A 310 -0.01 -7.35 -19.15
CA ALA A 310 -0.42 -5.99 -18.81
C ALA A 310 -1.94 -5.88 -18.61
N CYS A 311 -2.73 -6.46 -19.51
CA CYS A 311 -4.19 -6.47 -19.41
C CYS A 311 -4.68 -7.18 -18.14
N ALA A 312 -4.02 -8.23 -17.70
CA ALA A 312 -4.37 -8.93 -16.46
C ALA A 312 -4.09 -8.06 -15.20
N LEU A 313 -3.12 -7.14 -15.26
CA LEU A 313 -2.91 -6.16 -14.18
C LEU A 313 -4.05 -5.14 -14.15
N LEU A 314 -4.44 -4.63 -15.32
CA LEU A 314 -5.56 -3.67 -15.41
C LEU A 314 -6.89 -4.29 -14.96
N GLU A 315 -7.19 -5.52 -15.39
CA GLU A 315 -8.38 -6.26 -14.96
C GLU A 315 -8.39 -6.48 -13.44
N ARG A 316 -7.22 -6.78 -12.85
CA ARG A 316 -7.10 -6.91 -11.39
C ARG A 316 -7.39 -5.59 -10.72
N ALA A 317 -6.75 -4.49 -11.15
CA ALA A 317 -6.97 -3.17 -10.58
C ALA A 317 -8.45 -2.77 -10.60
N GLN A 318 -9.14 -2.96 -11.73
CA GLN A 318 -10.58 -2.72 -11.84
C GLN A 318 -11.42 -3.64 -10.94
N GLY A 319 -10.96 -4.88 -10.73
CA GLY A 319 -11.59 -5.83 -9.82
C GLY A 319 -11.43 -5.40 -8.36
N ASP A 320 -10.24 -4.92 -7.97
CA ASP A 320 -9.96 -4.42 -6.64
C ASP A 320 -10.79 -3.15 -6.32
N VAL A 321 -10.94 -2.22 -7.29
CA VAL A 321 -11.87 -1.06 -7.17
C VAL A 321 -13.30 -1.51 -6.94
N ALA A 322 -13.77 -2.50 -7.72
CA ALA A 322 -15.13 -3.01 -7.57
C ALA A 322 -15.37 -3.73 -6.24
N ALA A 323 -14.31 -4.21 -5.58
CA ALA A 323 -14.36 -4.81 -4.26
C ALA A 323 -14.28 -3.79 -3.12
N GLY A 324 -13.89 -2.54 -3.41
CA GLY A 324 -13.60 -1.50 -2.42
C GLY A 324 -12.16 -1.56 -1.87
N ASP A 325 -11.31 -2.43 -2.45
CA ASP A 325 -9.91 -2.59 -2.02
C ASP A 325 -9.03 -1.52 -2.70
N PHE A 326 -9.27 -0.23 -2.40
CA PHE A 326 -8.69 0.91 -3.12
C PHE A 326 -7.17 0.97 -3.08
N GLU A 327 -6.54 0.68 -1.94
CA GLU A 327 -5.08 0.67 -1.81
C GLU A 327 -4.47 -0.37 -2.77
N GLN A 328 -5.02 -1.59 -2.78
CA GLN A 328 -4.56 -2.65 -3.66
C GLN A 328 -4.85 -2.35 -5.14
N ALA A 329 -5.95 -1.65 -5.42
CA ALA A 329 -6.27 -1.17 -6.76
C ALA A 329 -5.21 -0.20 -7.29
N LEU A 330 -4.85 0.80 -6.49
CA LEU A 330 -3.82 1.79 -6.85
C LEU A 330 -2.44 1.14 -7.06
N ASP A 331 -2.08 0.16 -6.24
CA ASP A 331 -0.86 -0.64 -6.44
C ASP A 331 -0.91 -1.42 -7.75
N SER A 332 -2.05 -2.04 -8.08
CA SER A 332 -2.27 -2.77 -9.34
C SER A 332 -2.20 -1.84 -10.54
N TYR A 333 -2.77 -0.62 -10.48
CA TYR A 333 -2.63 0.41 -11.51
C TYR A 333 -1.18 0.87 -11.67
N SER A 334 -0.48 1.11 -10.57
CA SER A 334 0.95 1.48 -10.60
C SER A 334 1.79 0.40 -11.29
N ALA A 335 1.55 -0.87 -10.96
CA ALA A 335 2.20 -2.01 -11.62
C ALA A 335 1.84 -2.08 -13.12
N TYR A 336 0.60 -1.77 -13.48
CA TYR A 336 0.15 -1.69 -14.87
C TYR A 336 0.89 -0.59 -15.65
N PHE A 337 0.95 0.63 -15.14
CA PHE A 337 1.65 1.74 -15.81
C PHE A 337 3.16 1.53 -15.87
N GLY A 338 3.74 0.79 -14.92
CA GLY A 338 5.13 0.35 -14.96
C GLY A 338 5.41 -0.75 -16.00
N HIS A 339 4.40 -1.40 -16.55
CA HIS A 339 4.56 -2.49 -17.50
C HIS A 339 4.83 -1.96 -18.92
N ALA A 340 5.87 -2.50 -19.58
CA ALA A 340 6.31 -2.03 -20.90
C ALA A 340 5.26 -2.17 -22.02
N SER A 341 4.18 -2.92 -21.80
CA SER A 341 3.09 -3.16 -22.74
C SER A 341 1.77 -2.56 -22.28
N SER A 342 1.77 -1.65 -21.33
CA SER A 342 0.59 -0.84 -20.99
C SER A 342 0.14 -0.04 -22.21
N ARG A 343 -1.17 0.07 -22.42
CA ARG A 343 -1.78 0.70 -23.60
C ARG A 343 -2.91 1.65 -23.24
N TRP A 344 -3.62 1.33 -22.18
CA TRP A 344 -4.65 2.21 -21.66
C TRP A 344 -3.99 3.40 -20.97
N GLU A 345 -4.52 4.58 -21.23
CA GLU A 345 -4.11 5.84 -20.64
C GLU A 345 -5.31 6.39 -19.87
N ASP A 346 -5.09 6.85 -18.66
CA ASP A 346 -6.13 7.47 -17.84
C ASP A 346 -6.45 8.88 -18.36
N THR A 347 -7.21 8.95 -19.47
CA THR A 347 -7.62 10.20 -20.09
C THR A 347 -8.83 10.86 -19.43
N ASP A 348 -9.62 10.07 -18.72
CA ASP A 348 -10.89 10.49 -18.14
C ASP A 348 -10.77 10.80 -16.63
N GLY A 349 -9.60 10.55 -16.03
CA GLY A 349 -9.32 10.82 -14.62
C GLY A 349 -9.83 9.74 -13.67
N GLU A 350 -9.99 8.50 -14.16
CA GLU A 350 -10.47 7.37 -13.35
C GLU A 350 -9.58 7.13 -12.11
N ILE A 351 -8.27 7.33 -12.23
CA ILE A 351 -7.34 7.17 -11.10
C ILE A 351 -7.57 8.27 -10.04
N ALA A 352 -7.86 9.48 -10.46
CA ALA A 352 -8.22 10.56 -9.54
C ALA A 352 -9.51 10.26 -8.77
N ASP A 353 -10.52 9.70 -9.43
CA ASP A 353 -11.78 9.29 -8.81
C ASP A 353 -11.57 8.13 -7.82
N ILE A 354 -10.62 7.22 -8.11
CA ILE A 354 -10.25 6.14 -7.18
C ILE A 354 -9.56 6.70 -5.94
N HIS A 355 -8.60 7.63 -6.09
CA HIS A 355 -8.00 8.31 -4.95
C HIS A 355 -9.05 9.04 -4.12
N PHE A 356 -9.98 9.73 -4.77
CA PHE A 356 -11.06 10.45 -4.09
C PHE A 356 -11.96 9.49 -3.29
N SER A 357 -12.33 8.35 -3.88
CA SER A 357 -13.13 7.32 -3.22
C SER A 357 -12.37 6.66 -2.07
N TYR A 358 -11.07 6.43 -2.22
CA TYR A 358 -10.21 5.88 -1.16
C TYR A 358 -10.12 6.81 0.05
N ALA A 359 -9.93 8.11 -0.18
CA ALA A 359 -9.91 9.08 0.90
C ALA A 359 -11.26 9.15 1.64
N ALA A 360 -12.37 9.08 0.91
CA ALA A 360 -13.71 9.04 1.50
C ALA A 360 -13.95 7.76 2.32
N ASP A 361 -13.48 6.61 1.86
CA ASP A 361 -13.57 5.33 2.55
C ASP A 361 -12.76 5.33 3.86
N LEU A 362 -11.54 5.87 3.84
CA LEU A 362 -10.71 6.05 5.05
C LEU A 362 -11.42 6.93 6.10
N ALA A 363 -11.97 8.07 5.67
CA ALA A 363 -12.70 8.96 6.56
C ALA A 363 -13.95 8.31 7.15
N SER A 364 -14.74 7.62 6.31
CA SER A 364 -15.95 6.90 6.73
C SER A 364 -15.62 5.76 7.71
N THR A 365 -14.55 5.02 7.45
CA THR A 365 -14.10 3.93 8.35
C THR A 365 -13.66 4.47 9.71
N ALA A 366 -12.96 5.60 9.73
CA ALA A 366 -12.59 6.28 10.97
C ALA A 366 -13.83 6.73 11.76
N GLU A 367 -14.80 7.36 11.08
CA GLU A 367 -16.06 7.82 11.69
C GLU A 367 -16.88 6.67 12.27
N GLU A 368 -17.03 5.56 11.51
CA GLU A 368 -17.74 4.37 11.99
C GLU A 368 -17.10 3.71 13.22
N GLY A 369 -15.78 3.82 13.35
CA GLY A 369 -14.99 3.30 14.47
C GLY A 369 -14.90 4.24 15.67
N PHE A 370 -15.36 5.49 15.54
CA PHE A 370 -15.26 6.49 16.59
C PHE A 370 -16.29 6.25 17.70
N ASP A 371 -15.81 6.10 18.94
CA ASP A 371 -16.62 5.83 20.13
C ASP A 371 -16.58 6.97 21.16
N GLY A 372 -16.11 8.14 20.76
CA GLY A 372 -15.97 9.33 21.62
C GLY A 372 -14.54 9.56 22.13
N GLU A 373 -13.59 8.70 21.77
CA GLU A 373 -12.17 8.85 22.10
C GLU A 373 -11.32 8.85 20.81
N VAL A 374 -10.39 9.80 20.70
CA VAL A 374 -9.48 9.89 19.56
C VAL A 374 -8.34 8.87 19.75
N THR A 375 -8.47 7.73 19.05
CA THR A 375 -7.47 6.68 19.04
C THR A 375 -6.37 6.97 18.01
N GLU A 376 -5.23 6.25 18.10
CA GLU A 376 -4.17 6.33 17.09
C GLU A 376 -4.66 5.90 15.71
N ASP A 377 -5.47 4.82 15.65
CA ASP A 377 -6.05 4.32 14.39
C ASP A 377 -6.99 5.34 13.75
N TYR A 378 -7.84 6.00 14.55
CA TYR A 378 -8.71 7.09 14.10
C TYR A 378 -7.90 8.25 13.50
N SER A 379 -6.91 8.73 14.25
CA SER A 379 -6.05 9.85 13.83
C SER A 379 -5.25 9.52 12.57
N GLU A 380 -4.74 8.29 12.46
CA GLU A 380 -3.99 7.87 11.28
C GLU A 380 -4.88 7.81 10.04
N SER A 381 -6.08 7.22 10.17
CA SER A 381 -7.04 7.14 9.04
C SER A 381 -7.48 8.51 8.56
N MET A 382 -7.77 9.46 9.47
CA MET A 382 -8.15 10.83 9.10
C MET A 382 -6.99 11.59 8.43
N ARG A 383 -5.75 11.47 8.96
CA ARG A 383 -4.56 12.07 8.34
C ARG A 383 -4.23 11.46 6.99
N GLN A 384 -4.41 10.15 6.85
CA GLN A 384 -4.22 9.46 5.57
C GLN A 384 -5.27 9.91 4.55
N ALA A 385 -6.55 10.03 4.93
CA ALA A 385 -7.60 10.58 4.08
C ALA A 385 -7.24 11.99 3.58
N HIS A 386 -6.80 12.88 4.49
CA HIS A 386 -6.32 14.21 4.13
C HIS A 386 -5.15 14.15 3.15
N GLY A 387 -4.16 13.29 3.40
CA GLY A 387 -2.99 13.11 2.53
C GLY A 387 -3.38 12.66 1.12
N VAL A 388 -4.30 11.70 1.00
CA VAL A 388 -4.81 11.20 -0.29
C VAL A 388 -5.57 12.29 -1.04
N TYR A 389 -6.46 13.05 -0.38
CA TYR A 389 -7.13 14.19 -1.00
C TYR A 389 -6.13 15.25 -1.50
N SER A 390 -5.10 15.55 -0.72
CA SER A 390 -4.13 16.61 -1.03
C SER A 390 -3.27 16.33 -2.26
N VAL A 391 -3.07 15.06 -2.63
CA VAL A 391 -2.30 14.66 -3.81
C VAL A 391 -3.10 14.88 -5.11
N ILE A 392 -4.44 14.75 -5.08
CA ILE A 392 -5.27 14.78 -6.28
C ILE A 392 -5.13 16.08 -7.08
N PRO A 393 -5.19 17.29 -6.51
CA PRO A 393 -5.03 18.52 -7.27
C PRO A 393 -3.64 18.72 -7.88
N VAL A 394 -2.63 18.03 -7.32
CA VAL A 394 -1.23 18.14 -7.76
C VAL A 394 -0.95 17.18 -8.93
N ASP A 395 -1.34 15.93 -8.79
CA ASP A 395 -0.99 14.88 -9.74
C ASP A 395 -2.05 14.72 -10.85
N TYR A 396 -3.29 15.15 -10.59
CA TYR A 396 -4.44 15.00 -11.49
C TYR A 396 -5.14 16.33 -11.78
N GLU A 397 -4.34 17.40 -11.98
CA GLU A 397 -4.86 18.75 -12.29
C GLU A 397 -5.84 18.73 -13.48
N GLY A 398 -7.00 19.35 -13.28
CA GLY A 398 -8.03 19.49 -14.30
C GLY A 398 -9.05 18.35 -14.40
N THR A 399 -8.95 17.32 -13.55
CA THR A 399 -9.99 16.29 -13.40
C THR A 399 -11.17 16.83 -12.57
N GLU A 400 -12.33 16.20 -12.67
CA GLU A 400 -13.51 16.53 -11.85
C GLU A 400 -13.21 16.31 -10.37
N ALA A 401 -12.59 15.17 -10.01
CA ALA A 401 -12.15 14.86 -8.65
C ALA A 401 -11.26 15.97 -8.05
N ALA A 402 -10.29 16.49 -8.81
CA ALA A 402 -9.45 17.60 -8.34
C ALA A 402 -10.25 18.89 -8.04
N GLY A 403 -11.32 19.13 -8.80
CA GLY A 403 -12.23 20.24 -8.57
C GLY A 403 -13.06 20.10 -7.28
N ASP A 404 -13.35 18.88 -6.86
CA ASP A 404 -14.18 18.58 -5.70
C ASP A 404 -13.38 18.45 -4.39
N VAL A 405 -12.04 18.34 -4.46
CA VAL A 405 -11.16 18.20 -3.28
C VAL A 405 -11.37 19.29 -2.23
N PRO A 406 -11.49 20.59 -2.54
CA PRO A 406 -11.70 21.60 -1.50
C PRO A 406 -12.96 21.33 -0.65
N ALA A 407 -14.06 20.93 -1.30
CA ALA A 407 -15.29 20.60 -0.58
C ALA A 407 -15.15 19.31 0.24
N ALA A 408 -14.42 18.30 -0.28
CA ALA A 408 -14.15 17.06 0.43
C ALA A 408 -13.27 17.29 1.67
N LEU A 409 -12.23 18.12 1.56
CA LEU A 409 -11.37 18.49 2.69
C LEU A 409 -12.14 19.28 3.76
N ALA A 410 -13.04 20.17 3.34
CA ALA A 410 -13.92 20.86 4.28
C ALA A 410 -14.86 19.89 5.02
N GLY A 411 -15.43 18.93 4.30
CA GLY A 411 -16.24 17.86 4.89
C GLY A 411 -15.43 16.96 5.84
N LEU A 412 -14.20 16.60 5.47
CA LEU A 412 -13.28 15.82 6.30
C LEU A 412 -13.01 16.53 7.64
N TYR A 413 -12.76 17.84 7.58
CA TYR A 413 -12.56 18.65 8.78
C TYR A 413 -13.82 18.69 9.66
N GLU A 414 -15.00 18.92 9.05
CA GLU A 414 -16.27 18.94 9.81
C GLU A 414 -16.57 17.61 10.50
N THR A 415 -16.35 16.50 9.79
CA THR A 415 -16.54 15.15 10.37
C THR A 415 -15.50 14.89 11.46
N GLY A 416 -14.22 15.17 11.16
CA GLY A 416 -13.12 14.90 12.07
C GLY A 416 -13.03 15.83 13.28
N THR A 417 -13.86 16.90 13.35
CA THR A 417 -13.97 17.82 14.51
C THR A 417 -15.39 17.90 15.08
N SER A 418 -16.15 16.84 14.90
CA SER A 418 -17.58 16.78 15.29
C SER A 418 -17.82 17.01 16.78
N GLU A 419 -16.87 16.62 17.65
CA GLU A 419 -16.95 16.76 19.11
C GLU A 419 -16.92 18.23 19.57
N TYR A 420 -16.34 19.12 18.77
CA TYR A 420 -16.38 20.57 19.05
C TYR A 420 -17.81 21.10 19.08
N GLY A 421 -18.63 20.68 18.10
CA GLY A 421 -20.06 21.04 18.08
C GLY A 421 -20.90 20.35 19.14
N ALA A 422 -20.41 19.24 19.72
CA ALA A 422 -21.04 18.52 20.80
C ALA A 422 -20.64 19.01 22.20
N GLU A 423 -19.71 19.97 22.28
CA GLU A 423 -19.15 20.52 23.52
C GLU A 423 -18.44 19.44 24.39
N ASN A 424 -17.91 18.38 23.75
CA ASN A 424 -17.03 17.38 24.36
C ASN A 424 -15.58 17.85 24.19
N TRP A 425 -15.16 18.76 25.07
CA TRP A 425 -14.02 19.64 24.81
C TRP A 425 -12.68 18.94 24.69
N CYS A 426 -12.41 17.92 25.52
CA CYS A 426 -11.14 17.22 25.44
C CYS A 426 -11.05 16.34 24.20
N ALA A 427 -12.13 15.64 23.82
CA ALA A 427 -12.16 14.93 22.54
C ALA A 427 -12.10 15.89 21.33
N ALA A 428 -12.78 17.04 21.43
CA ALA A 428 -12.70 18.09 20.41
C ALA A 428 -11.28 18.64 20.26
N PHE A 429 -10.56 18.87 21.35
CA PHE A 429 -9.18 19.29 21.30
C PHE A 429 -8.30 18.25 20.59
N ASP A 430 -8.42 16.97 20.97
CA ASP A 430 -7.66 15.89 20.34
C ASP A 430 -7.97 15.74 18.85
N GLN A 431 -9.25 15.91 18.44
CA GLN A 431 -9.69 15.92 17.06
C GLN A 431 -9.10 17.09 16.27
N ILE A 432 -9.13 18.29 16.82
CA ILE A 432 -8.59 19.50 16.15
C ILE A 432 -7.07 19.45 16.08
N ASP A 433 -6.41 18.98 17.15
CA ASP A 433 -4.95 18.92 17.25
C ASP A 433 -4.35 17.94 16.22
N MET A 434 -5.03 16.83 15.90
CA MET A 434 -4.55 15.91 14.85
C MET A 434 -4.48 16.56 13.46
N PHE A 435 -5.26 17.63 13.20
CA PHE A 435 -5.27 18.38 11.95
C PHE A 435 -4.35 19.61 11.95
N HIS A 436 -3.84 19.99 13.12
CA HIS A 436 -3.10 21.26 13.29
C HIS A 436 -1.84 21.34 12.41
N ASP A 437 -1.09 20.25 12.29
CA ASP A 437 0.16 20.22 11.53
C ASP A 437 -0.04 19.95 10.03
N LEU A 438 -1.28 19.78 9.56
CA LEU A 438 -1.57 19.49 8.17
C LEU A 438 -1.64 20.75 7.32
N SER A 439 -1.25 20.65 6.05
CA SER A 439 -1.40 21.74 5.09
C SER A 439 -2.83 21.77 4.53
N TRP A 440 -3.50 22.89 4.65
CA TRP A 440 -4.86 23.12 4.13
C TRP A 440 -4.82 23.99 2.87
N ASP A 441 -3.86 23.72 1.97
CA ASP A 441 -3.72 24.44 0.70
C ASP A 441 -5.00 24.31 -0.14
N GLY A 442 -5.55 25.43 -0.57
CA GLY A 442 -6.80 25.48 -1.31
C GLY A 442 -8.08 25.60 -0.46
N VAL A 443 -7.99 25.48 0.87
CA VAL A 443 -9.13 25.59 1.81
C VAL A 443 -8.78 26.56 2.97
N PRO A 444 -8.52 27.84 2.69
CA PRO A 444 -8.04 28.80 3.70
C PRO A 444 -9.01 29.00 4.88
N GLU A 445 -10.30 28.77 4.68
CA GLU A 445 -11.31 28.82 5.73
C GLU A 445 -11.05 27.79 6.84
N ILE A 446 -10.46 26.63 6.54
CA ILE A 446 -10.10 25.63 7.57
C ILE A 446 -8.93 26.14 8.40
N THR A 447 -7.95 26.79 7.78
CA THR A 447 -6.83 27.40 8.51
C THR A 447 -7.32 28.47 9.50
N GLU A 448 -8.30 29.29 9.10
CA GLU A 448 -8.90 30.29 9.97
C GLU A 448 -9.69 29.64 11.11
N ARG A 449 -10.44 28.56 10.83
CA ARG A 449 -11.17 27.81 11.85
C ARG A 449 -10.23 27.13 12.85
N LEU A 450 -9.18 26.45 12.38
CA LEU A 450 -8.16 25.84 13.26
C LEU A 450 -7.55 26.84 14.23
N ALA A 451 -7.21 28.05 13.72
CA ALA A 451 -6.64 29.11 14.55
C ALA A 451 -7.61 29.62 15.64
N ALA A 452 -8.91 29.53 15.40
CA ALA A 452 -9.93 29.94 16.35
C ALA A 452 -10.39 28.80 17.29
N GLU A 453 -10.64 27.60 16.72
CA GLU A 453 -11.26 26.48 17.44
C GLU A 453 -10.27 25.74 18.35
N ARG A 454 -8.96 25.65 17.96
CA ARG A 454 -7.96 24.95 18.76
C ARG A 454 -7.72 25.57 20.14
N PRO A 455 -7.47 26.88 20.27
CA PRO A 455 -7.31 27.50 21.59
C PRO A 455 -8.60 27.45 22.41
N ASP A 456 -9.78 27.58 21.78
CA ASP A 456 -11.07 27.49 22.46
C ASP A 456 -11.31 26.07 23.02
N ALA A 457 -11.02 25.03 22.23
CA ALA A 457 -11.12 23.64 22.69
C ALA A 457 -10.10 23.33 23.80
N ALA A 458 -8.84 23.80 23.69
CA ALA A 458 -7.83 23.63 24.72
C ALA A 458 -8.23 24.29 26.05
N PHE A 459 -8.79 25.49 25.99
CA PHE A 459 -9.27 26.23 27.16
C PHE A 459 -10.40 25.48 27.86
N ASN A 460 -11.40 25.06 27.12
CA ASN A 460 -12.55 24.36 27.69
C ASN A 460 -12.17 22.93 28.18
N CYS A 461 -11.27 22.22 27.48
CA CYS A 461 -10.71 20.95 27.95
C CYS A 461 -9.92 21.13 29.26
N GLY A 462 -9.16 22.23 29.39
CA GLY A 462 -8.49 22.59 30.63
C GLY A 462 -9.47 22.66 31.82
N TRP A 463 -10.59 23.33 31.64
CA TRP A 463 -11.65 23.40 32.67
C TRP A 463 -12.33 22.04 32.92
N GLU A 464 -12.59 21.25 31.87
CA GLU A 464 -13.12 19.89 32.04
C GLU A 464 -12.18 19.00 32.86
N HIS A 465 -10.86 19.15 32.67
CA HIS A 465 -9.86 18.48 33.48
C HIS A 465 -9.86 18.98 34.94
N VAL A 466 -9.96 20.27 35.19
CA VAL A 466 -10.08 20.86 36.52
C VAL A 466 -11.32 20.31 37.26
N ASP A 467 -12.47 20.34 36.61
CA ASP A 467 -13.73 19.87 37.17
C ASP A 467 -13.72 18.36 37.47
N SER A 468 -12.96 17.60 36.70
CA SER A 468 -12.76 16.16 36.91
C SER A 468 -11.66 15.82 37.90
N GLY A 469 -10.95 16.82 38.46
CA GLY A 469 -9.81 16.62 39.36
C GLY A 469 -8.56 16.07 38.66
N ARG A 470 -8.48 16.17 37.35
CA ARG A 470 -7.31 15.74 36.51
C ARG A 470 -6.34 16.91 36.32
N PHE A 471 -5.62 17.27 37.38
CA PHE A 471 -4.83 18.51 37.40
C PHE A 471 -3.59 18.49 36.49
N GLU A 472 -2.93 17.34 36.26
CA GLU A 472 -1.78 17.24 35.38
C GLU A 472 -2.15 17.51 33.90
N PRO A 473 -3.20 16.91 33.33
CA PRO A 473 -3.68 17.30 32.00
C PRO A 473 -4.15 18.78 31.93
N ALA A 474 -4.80 19.31 32.99
CA ALA A 474 -5.18 20.71 33.03
C ALA A 474 -3.96 21.65 32.91
N GLU A 475 -2.87 21.37 33.63
CA GLU A 475 -1.61 22.11 33.51
C GLU A 475 -1.00 22.05 32.11
N ALA A 476 -1.14 20.91 31.42
CA ALA A 476 -0.70 20.80 30.03
C ALA A 476 -1.48 21.74 29.09
N MET A 477 -2.81 21.86 29.31
CA MET A 477 -3.63 22.82 28.55
C MET A 477 -3.26 24.27 28.86
N VAL A 478 -3.03 24.60 30.13
CA VAL A 478 -2.55 25.94 30.54
C VAL A 478 -1.20 26.25 29.88
N ALA A 479 -0.26 25.30 29.89
CA ALA A 479 1.04 25.49 29.24
C ALA A 479 0.91 25.72 27.74
N LEU A 480 0.08 24.93 27.04
CA LEU A 480 -0.19 25.10 25.63
C LEU A 480 -0.76 26.51 25.33
N LEU A 481 -1.75 26.92 26.09
CA LEU A 481 -2.37 28.25 25.92
C LEU A 481 -1.36 29.38 26.18
N GLY A 482 -0.56 29.27 27.22
CA GLY A 482 0.47 30.27 27.53
C GLY A 482 1.59 30.36 26.49
N ASP A 483 1.99 29.25 25.88
CA ASP A 483 3.08 29.18 24.92
C ASP A 483 2.60 29.57 23.50
N GLU A 484 1.46 29.06 23.06
CA GLU A 484 0.98 29.24 21.69
C GLU A 484 -0.08 30.33 21.53
N TYR A 485 -0.91 30.57 22.57
CA TYR A 485 -2.08 31.47 22.53
C TYR A 485 -2.15 32.41 23.73
N PRO A 486 -1.10 33.19 24.05
CA PRO A 486 -1.00 33.94 25.31
C PRO A 486 -2.06 35.05 25.48
N GLU A 487 -2.78 35.41 24.42
CA GLU A 487 -3.84 36.42 24.48
C GLU A 487 -5.25 35.79 24.57
N HIS A 488 -5.36 34.46 24.42
CA HIS A 488 -6.65 33.77 24.44
C HIS A 488 -7.11 33.57 25.88
N GLU A 489 -8.23 34.20 26.26
CA GLU A 489 -8.86 34.11 27.59
C GLU A 489 -7.85 34.24 28.75
N ALA A 490 -6.83 35.12 28.62
CA ALA A 490 -5.67 35.19 29.51
C ALA A 490 -6.05 35.31 31.00
N ASP A 491 -7.04 36.13 31.32
CA ASP A 491 -7.51 36.35 32.69
C ASP A 491 -8.18 35.07 33.28
N GLU A 492 -8.90 34.33 32.41
CA GLU A 492 -9.55 33.07 32.80
C GLU A 492 -8.55 31.90 32.89
N VAL A 493 -7.49 31.92 32.05
CA VAL A 493 -6.38 30.95 32.18
C VAL A 493 -5.62 31.14 33.49
N GLU A 494 -5.39 32.41 33.93
CA GLU A 494 -4.82 32.69 35.26
C GLU A 494 -5.75 32.17 36.39
N THR A 495 -7.08 32.34 36.24
CA THR A 495 -8.07 31.76 37.15
C THR A 495 -7.98 30.23 37.18
N MET A 496 -7.83 29.58 36.02
CA MET A 496 -7.65 28.12 35.91
C MET A 496 -6.40 27.64 36.68
N VAL A 497 -5.28 28.35 36.60
CA VAL A 497 -4.04 28.04 37.34
C VAL A 497 -4.33 28.04 38.86
N VAL A 498 -5.07 29.03 39.34
CA VAL A 498 -5.47 29.10 40.77
C VAL A 498 -6.34 27.90 41.15
N HIS A 499 -7.30 27.52 40.32
CA HIS A 499 -8.15 26.35 40.54
C HIS A 499 -7.39 25.04 40.57
N ILE A 500 -6.41 24.87 39.67
CA ILE A 500 -5.52 23.69 39.62
C ILE A 500 -4.73 23.57 40.92
N GLY A 501 -4.10 24.68 41.37
CA GLY A 501 -3.31 24.70 42.57
C GLY A 501 -4.14 24.37 43.82
N ALA A 502 -5.27 25.05 43.99
CA ALA A 502 -6.19 24.80 45.06
C ALA A 502 -6.71 23.34 45.05
N GLY A 503 -7.11 22.83 43.89
CA GLY A 503 -7.61 21.47 43.73
C GLY A 503 -6.56 20.39 44.04
N ARG A 504 -5.30 20.61 43.73
CA ARG A 504 -4.18 19.72 44.12
C ARG A 504 -4.02 19.66 45.62
N ILE A 505 -4.05 20.82 46.28
CA ILE A 505 -3.98 20.90 47.75
C ILE A 505 -5.18 20.20 48.37
N GLU A 506 -6.40 20.43 47.89
CA GLU A 506 -7.60 19.74 48.36
C GLU A 506 -7.51 18.22 48.19
N ALA A 507 -7.03 17.73 47.05
CA ALA A 507 -6.85 16.28 46.80
C ALA A 507 -5.80 15.66 47.74
N GLU A 508 -4.70 16.40 48.03
CA GLU A 508 -3.71 15.98 49.03
C GLU A 508 -4.29 15.94 50.42
N MET A 509 -5.06 16.97 50.82
CA MET A 509 -5.77 17.01 52.08
C MET A 509 -6.73 15.82 52.23
N ASP A 510 -7.50 15.49 51.22
CA ASP A 510 -8.43 14.34 51.21
C ASP A 510 -7.68 13.01 51.40
N THR A 511 -6.52 12.88 50.78
CA THR A 511 -5.67 11.69 50.90
C THR A 511 -5.15 11.54 52.32
N LEU A 512 -4.63 12.61 52.90
CA LEU A 512 -4.02 12.60 54.22
C LEU A 512 -5.06 12.46 55.34
N THR A 513 -6.22 13.11 55.26
CA THR A 513 -7.31 13.00 56.24
C THR A 513 -7.91 11.60 56.28
N SER A 514 -7.81 10.80 55.22
CA SER A 514 -8.25 9.41 55.21
C SER A 514 -7.48 8.50 56.20
N ILE A 515 -6.33 8.94 56.70
CA ILE A 515 -5.43 8.15 57.56
C ILE A 515 -5.83 8.29 59.05
N GLY A 516 -6.53 9.34 59.42
CA GLY A 516 -7.01 9.60 60.81
C GLY A 516 -7.33 11.07 60.98
N GLU A 517 -8.36 11.37 61.77
CA GLU A 517 -8.86 12.74 61.90
C GLU A 517 -8.60 13.27 63.30
N VAL A 518 -7.93 14.41 63.40
CA VAL A 518 -7.93 15.27 64.61
C VAL A 518 -8.32 16.66 64.12
N GLU A 519 -9.42 17.17 64.70
CA GLU A 519 -9.95 18.48 64.36
C GLU A 519 -8.97 19.59 64.76
N PHE A 520 -8.63 20.46 63.80
CA PHE A 520 -7.86 21.68 64.05
C PHE A 520 -8.82 22.84 64.23
N ALA A 521 -8.93 23.35 65.46
CA ALA A 521 -9.77 24.48 65.81
C ALA A 521 -8.97 25.49 66.65
N PRO A 522 -8.20 26.38 66.03
CA PRO A 522 -7.40 27.38 66.71
C PRO A 522 -8.34 28.40 67.38
N GLU A 523 -8.05 28.78 68.63
CA GLU A 523 -8.81 29.81 69.38
C GLU A 523 -8.25 31.20 69.04
N ALA A 524 -9.16 32.18 68.91
CA ALA A 524 -8.78 33.58 68.79
C ALA A 524 -8.22 34.06 70.17
N THR A 525 -6.96 34.47 70.14
CA THR A 525 -6.23 34.90 71.34
C THR A 525 -6.11 36.42 71.49
N GLY A 526 -6.34 37.16 70.37
CA GLY A 526 -6.21 38.61 70.38
C GLY A 526 -6.60 39.24 69.03
N GLY A 527 -6.26 40.51 68.88
CA GLY A 527 -6.42 41.22 67.61
C GLY A 527 -5.11 41.29 66.81
N SER A 528 -5.17 41.07 65.51
CA SER A 528 -4.03 41.12 64.61
C SER A 528 -3.45 42.54 64.40
N GLY A 529 -4.25 43.56 64.67
CA GLY A 529 -3.87 44.95 64.44
C GLY A 529 -3.99 45.39 62.96
N SER A 530 -4.55 44.53 62.11
CA SER A 530 -4.83 44.78 60.70
C SER A 530 -6.26 44.35 60.39
N ASP A 531 -6.72 44.55 59.16
CA ASP A 531 -7.97 44.00 58.63
C ASP A 531 -7.86 42.52 58.18
N LYS A 532 -6.66 41.98 58.21
CA LYS A 532 -6.40 40.56 57.97
C LYS A 532 -6.39 39.76 59.25
N THR A 533 -6.75 38.54 59.17
CA THR A 533 -6.59 37.55 60.25
C THR A 533 -5.15 37.04 60.23
N VAL A 534 -4.56 36.91 61.40
CA VAL A 534 -3.24 36.34 61.58
C VAL A 534 -3.34 34.98 62.25
N LEU A 535 -2.76 33.97 61.62
CA LEU A 535 -2.64 32.64 62.17
C LEU A 535 -1.14 32.39 62.54
N GLU A 536 -0.90 32.21 63.82
CA GLU A 536 0.43 31.84 64.37
C GLU A 536 0.42 30.38 64.81
N ILE A 537 1.24 29.55 64.16
CA ILE A 537 1.33 28.13 64.51
C ILE A 537 2.78 27.84 64.90
N THR A 538 2.96 27.36 66.13
CA THR A 538 4.30 26.95 66.61
C THR A 538 4.52 25.47 66.34
N ASN A 539 5.58 25.14 65.61
CA ASN A 539 6.02 23.76 65.40
C ASN A 539 6.79 23.27 66.65
N ASN A 540 6.12 22.52 67.52
CA ASN A 540 6.75 21.89 68.68
C ASN A 540 7.07 20.40 68.44
N THR A 541 7.47 20.07 67.23
CA THR A 541 7.87 18.70 66.84
C THR A 541 9.30 18.64 66.38
N PRO A 542 9.99 17.52 66.53
CA PRO A 542 11.34 17.33 65.97
C PRO A 542 11.34 17.06 64.46
N TYR A 543 10.25 17.40 63.73
CA TYR A 543 10.05 17.19 62.30
C TYR A 543 9.59 18.47 61.64
N GLU A 544 9.86 18.59 60.33
CA GLU A 544 9.26 19.66 59.53
C GLU A 544 7.74 19.58 59.58
N MET A 545 7.10 20.71 59.76
CA MET A 545 5.64 20.86 59.71
C MET A 545 5.26 21.43 58.35
N ARG A 546 4.27 20.84 57.71
CA ARG A 546 3.62 21.34 56.51
C ARG A 546 2.24 21.88 56.86
N PHE A 547 2.01 23.10 56.46
CA PHE A 547 0.72 23.78 56.59
C PHE A 547 0.17 24.01 55.18
N LEU A 548 -0.97 23.36 54.87
CA LEU A 548 -1.68 23.50 53.62
C LEU A 548 -3.01 24.19 53.91
N TYR A 549 -3.39 25.14 53.07
CA TYR A 549 -4.68 25.78 53.16
C TYR A 549 -5.29 26.11 51.82
N VAL A 550 -6.62 26.11 51.76
CA VAL A 550 -7.45 26.63 50.66
C VAL A 550 -8.54 27.50 51.29
N GLY A 551 -8.60 28.75 50.82
CA GLY A 551 -9.49 29.76 51.36
C GLY A 551 -10.45 30.35 50.33
N PRO A 552 -11.06 31.53 50.64
CA PRO A 552 -11.94 32.27 49.75
C PRO A 552 -11.24 32.55 48.41
N ASP A 553 -12.02 32.59 47.32
CA ASP A 553 -11.54 32.81 45.97
C ASP A 553 -10.42 31.84 45.52
N ARG A 554 -10.40 30.63 46.15
CA ARG A 554 -9.40 29.58 45.91
C ARG A 554 -7.96 29.98 46.23
N VAL A 555 -7.75 31.01 47.04
CA VAL A 555 -6.43 31.35 47.59
C VAL A 555 -5.86 30.15 48.32
N HIS A 556 -4.67 29.73 47.98
CA HIS A 556 -4.07 28.52 48.54
C HIS A 556 -2.55 28.69 48.67
N ASP A 557 -1.96 27.96 49.60
CA ASP A 557 -0.50 27.85 49.71
C ASP A 557 -0.12 26.59 50.50
N GLU A 558 1.13 26.19 50.37
CA GLU A 558 1.81 25.22 51.22
C GLU A 558 3.02 25.87 51.88
N ILE A 559 3.02 25.95 53.19
CA ILE A 559 4.12 26.52 53.97
C ILE A 559 4.79 25.43 54.76
N ILE A 560 6.10 25.31 54.63
CA ILE A 560 6.92 24.35 55.35
C ILE A 560 7.72 25.10 56.41
N THR A 561 7.58 24.65 57.68
CA THR A 561 8.29 25.17 58.82
C THR A 561 9.37 24.18 59.27
N GLU A 562 10.55 24.65 59.59
CA GLU A 562 11.66 23.80 60.00
C GLU A 562 11.35 23.00 61.27
N ALA A 563 12.06 21.90 61.44
CA ALA A 563 11.98 21.08 62.64
C ALA A 563 12.48 21.86 63.86
N CYS A 564 11.85 21.65 65.01
CA CYS A 564 12.33 22.18 66.27
C CYS A 564 13.46 21.26 66.81
N ASP A 565 14.71 21.73 66.84
CA ASP A 565 15.88 20.92 67.20
C ASP A 565 15.84 20.42 68.66
N ASP A 566 15.22 21.18 69.54
CA ASP A 566 15.13 20.88 70.98
C ASP A 566 13.78 20.30 71.41
N CYS A 567 12.91 19.99 70.45
CA CYS A 567 11.57 19.43 70.74
C CYS A 567 11.60 17.89 70.73
N GLU A 568 10.73 17.30 71.53
CA GLU A 568 10.59 15.85 71.65
C GLU A 568 9.14 15.45 71.33
N THR A 569 8.90 14.15 71.03
CA THR A 569 7.55 13.61 70.99
C THR A 569 6.97 13.51 72.38
N TYR A 570 5.67 13.81 72.50
CA TYR A 570 5.00 13.87 73.81
C TYR A 570 4.29 12.55 74.12
N SER A 571 4.32 12.10 75.35
CA SER A 571 3.54 10.93 75.82
C SER A 571 2.07 11.24 76.08
N SER A 572 1.68 12.52 76.12
CA SER A 572 0.32 13.02 76.24
C SER A 572 0.25 14.47 75.75
N PRO A 573 -0.89 14.94 75.24
CA PRO A 573 -1.06 16.34 74.85
C PRO A 573 -0.58 17.30 75.97
N PRO A 574 0.17 18.36 75.64
CA PRO A 574 0.52 19.36 76.65
C PRO A 574 -0.74 20.01 77.25
N THR A 575 -0.73 20.20 78.52
CA THR A 575 -1.89 20.80 79.28
C THR A 575 -1.75 22.31 79.28
N GLY A 576 -2.60 22.99 78.51
CA GLY A 576 -2.71 24.44 78.36
C GLY A 576 -2.50 24.95 76.94
N ASN A 577 -3.00 26.15 76.63
CA ASN A 577 -2.95 26.77 75.32
C ASN A 577 -1.62 27.47 75.00
N SER A 578 -0.61 27.28 75.86
CA SER A 578 0.72 27.91 75.62
C SER A 578 1.67 26.95 74.93
N CYS A 579 2.08 27.33 73.73
CA CYS A 579 3.18 26.67 73.02
C CYS A 579 4.49 26.79 73.81
N PHE A 580 5.42 25.85 73.60
CA PHE A 580 6.74 25.95 74.22
C PHE A 580 7.56 27.05 73.49
N ASP A 581 8.27 27.86 74.26
CA ASP A 581 9.01 29.03 73.76
C ASP A 581 10.15 28.72 72.78
N ASN A 582 10.45 27.44 72.58
CA ASN A 582 11.57 26.97 71.72
C ASN A 582 11.11 26.40 70.37
N GLY A 583 9.82 26.37 70.05
CA GLY A 583 9.30 25.96 68.77
C GLY A 583 9.50 27.01 67.66
N ASP A 584 9.62 26.59 66.43
CA ASP A 584 9.65 27.51 65.29
C ASP A 584 8.22 27.99 65.00
N VAL A 585 8.03 29.32 64.83
CA VAL A 585 6.74 29.97 64.68
C VAL A 585 6.48 30.34 63.27
N MET A 586 5.51 29.70 62.65
CA MET A 586 4.93 30.10 61.36
C MET A 586 3.88 31.21 61.60
N ARG A 587 3.96 32.29 60.84
CA ARG A 587 2.99 33.38 60.87
C ARG A 587 2.46 33.61 59.48
N VAL A 588 1.14 33.44 59.29
CA VAL A 588 0.42 33.63 58.03
C VAL A 588 -0.61 34.71 58.19
N GLU A 589 -0.68 35.64 57.25
CA GLU A 589 -1.71 36.69 57.18
C GLU A 589 -2.73 36.30 56.09
N LEU A 590 -3.96 36.03 56.50
CA LEU A 590 -5.04 35.53 55.67
C LEU A 590 -6.16 36.58 55.58
N ASP A 591 -6.84 36.62 54.44
CA ASP A 591 -8.07 37.38 54.30
C ASP A 591 -9.20 36.73 55.12
N PRO A 592 -10.16 37.48 55.64
CA PRO A 592 -11.25 36.89 56.41
C PRO A 592 -12.13 36.00 55.54
N GLY A 593 -12.61 34.87 56.08
CA GLY A 593 -13.46 33.92 55.38
C GLY A 593 -13.26 32.48 55.81
N GLU A 594 -13.92 31.57 55.13
CA GLU A 594 -13.86 30.15 55.39
C GLU A 594 -12.63 29.52 54.76
N TYR A 595 -11.81 28.84 55.53
CA TYR A 595 -10.61 28.13 55.12
C TYR A 595 -10.69 26.65 55.44
N ARG A 596 -10.28 25.82 54.48
CA ARG A 596 -9.94 24.43 54.73
C ARG A 596 -8.44 24.37 55.02
N ILE A 597 -8.05 23.78 56.14
CA ILE A 597 -6.66 23.75 56.60
C ILE A 597 -6.24 22.33 56.92
N LEU A 598 -5.00 22.02 56.65
CA LEU A 598 -4.32 20.77 57.03
C LEU A 598 -2.93 21.08 57.55
N LEU A 599 -2.62 20.52 58.72
CA LEU A 599 -1.30 20.49 59.30
C LEU A 599 -0.78 19.05 59.34
N THR A 600 0.35 18.81 58.80
CA THR A 600 1.00 17.49 58.79
C THR A 600 2.50 17.60 59.00
N SER A 601 3.19 16.49 59.27
CA SER A 601 4.64 16.46 59.41
C SER A 601 5.27 15.36 58.59
N ASN A 602 6.49 15.59 58.12
CA ASN A 602 7.29 14.61 57.37
C ASN A 602 7.95 13.54 58.25
N GLY A 603 7.34 13.19 59.39
CA GLY A 603 7.89 12.32 60.45
C GLY A 603 8.03 10.82 60.12
N GLY A 604 8.06 10.41 58.87
CA GLY A 604 8.27 9.01 58.43
C GLY A 604 7.25 8.02 58.98
N LEU A 605 7.69 6.84 59.47
CA LEU A 605 6.81 5.74 59.98
C LEU A 605 5.99 6.07 61.24
N PHE A 606 6.21 7.22 61.88
CA PHE A 606 5.54 7.69 63.07
C PHE A 606 4.86 9.04 62.86
N SER A 607 4.34 9.29 61.63
CA SER A 607 3.58 10.52 61.38
C SER A 607 2.39 10.60 62.31
N ALA A 608 2.28 11.72 63.02
CA ALA A 608 1.07 12.04 63.77
C ALA A 608 -0.15 12.04 62.80
N ALA A 609 -1.32 11.74 63.34
CA ALA A 609 -2.54 11.98 62.61
C ALA A 609 -2.57 13.45 62.17
N PRO A 610 -2.83 13.74 60.88
CA PRO A 610 -2.88 15.12 60.41
C PRO A 610 -4.00 15.88 61.17
N LEU A 611 -3.69 17.12 61.56
CA LEU A 611 -4.69 18.03 62.07
C LEU A 611 -5.38 18.72 60.91
N HIS A 612 -6.68 18.66 60.80
CA HIS A 612 -7.42 19.34 59.75
C HIS A 612 -8.68 19.98 60.28
N GLY A 613 -9.19 20.97 59.58
CA GLY A 613 -10.44 21.61 59.92
C GLY A 613 -10.92 22.60 58.86
N ASN A 614 -12.19 22.86 58.89
CA ASN A 614 -12.76 24.03 58.24
C ASN A 614 -12.88 25.11 59.29
N ILE A 615 -12.25 26.25 59.12
CA ILE A 615 -12.26 27.36 60.05
C ILE A 615 -12.81 28.60 59.37
N ASP A 616 -13.62 29.34 60.08
CA ASP A 616 -14.08 30.65 59.64
C ASP A 616 -13.23 31.73 60.36
N LEU A 617 -12.51 32.49 59.60
CA LEU A 617 -11.56 33.48 60.09
C LEU A 617 -12.19 34.86 60.02
N ASP A 618 -12.42 35.48 61.20
CA ASP A 618 -12.96 36.84 61.31
C ASP A 618 -11.87 37.91 61.09
N SER A 619 -12.25 39.00 60.47
CA SER A 619 -11.35 40.12 60.20
C SER A 619 -10.71 40.69 61.48
N GLY A 620 -9.41 40.79 61.47
CA GLY A 620 -8.64 41.43 62.52
C GLY A 620 -8.33 40.55 63.72
N ASP A 621 -8.61 39.26 63.66
CA ASP A 621 -8.33 38.32 64.74
C ASP A 621 -6.90 37.76 64.65
N LEU A 622 -6.32 37.42 65.82
CA LEU A 622 -5.09 36.66 65.97
C LEU A 622 -5.43 35.29 66.55
N HIS A 623 -5.14 34.25 65.80
CA HIS A 623 -5.27 32.86 66.23
C HIS A 623 -3.91 32.26 66.48
N GLU A 624 -3.73 31.64 67.64
CA GLU A 624 -2.49 30.95 68.05
C GLU A 624 -2.77 29.45 68.21
N SER A 625 -1.86 28.62 67.73
CA SER A 625 -1.95 27.16 67.88
C SER A 625 -0.60 26.53 67.98
N CYS A 626 -0.52 25.37 68.61
CA CYS A 626 0.69 24.57 68.70
C CYS A 626 0.50 23.24 67.99
N TYR A 627 1.46 22.91 67.12
CA TYR A 627 1.52 21.59 66.50
C TYR A 627 2.50 20.70 67.24
N PHE A 628 2.06 19.56 67.74
CA PHE A 628 2.86 18.60 68.49
C PHE A 628 2.46 17.16 68.14
N ILE A 629 3.42 16.24 68.34
CA ILE A 629 3.22 14.81 68.09
C ILE A 629 3.14 14.07 69.43
N THR A 630 2.16 13.21 69.61
CA THR A 630 2.04 12.29 70.76
C THR A 630 2.42 10.88 70.32
N GLU A 631 3.27 10.15 71.15
CA GLU A 631 3.60 8.75 70.95
C GLU A 631 2.40 7.82 71.22
#